data_96647346e767c3576619391ae5eb176a
#
_entry.id   96647346e767c3576619391ae5eb176a
#
_cell.length_a   1.000
_cell.length_b   1.000
_cell.length_c   1.000
_cell.angle_alpha   90.00
_cell.angle_beta   90.00
_cell.angle_gamma   90.00
#
_symmetry.space_group_name_H-M   'P 1'
#
loop_
_entity.id
_entity.type
_entity.pdbx_description
1 polymer ?
#
loop_
_entity_poly.entity_id
_entity_poly.type
_entity_poly.pdbx_seq_one_letter_code
_entity_poly.pdbx_strand_id
1 'polypeptide(L)'
;MINKIPFSIIFENQNIDFFLEAHSETKNPEYLTRISTEILDILDSNVKRNKISDGDLIQALALVTAIRIYCSGFDPDKLRKFSDDLIKKTVSNIKSGKFTKIGSA
;
A
#
# COMPACT_ATOMS: atom_id res chain seq x y z
N MET A 1 19.91 7.55 -7.88
CA MET A 1 19.32 6.42 -8.60
C MET A 1 17.92 6.15 -8.08
N ILE A 2 16.95 6.15 -8.96
CA ILE A 2 15.58 5.87 -8.58
C ILE A 2 15.38 4.37 -8.60
N ASN A 3 15.07 3.81 -7.45
CA ASN A 3 14.77 2.39 -7.35
C ASN A 3 13.26 2.22 -7.50
N LYS A 4 12.88 1.61 -8.61
CA LYS A 4 11.48 1.27 -8.86
C LYS A 4 11.24 -0.16 -8.44
N ILE A 5 10.23 -0.35 -7.62
CA ILE A 5 9.85 -1.66 -7.10
C ILE A 5 8.59 -2.10 -7.85
N PRO A 6 8.63 -3.20 -8.62
CA PRO A 6 7.43 -3.67 -9.29
C PRO A 6 6.44 -4.26 -8.30
N PHE A 7 5.17 -4.00 -8.51
CA PHE A 7 4.09 -4.52 -7.69
C PHE A 7 2.89 -4.78 -8.57
N SER A 8 2.12 -5.81 -8.23
CA SER A 8 0.92 -6.17 -8.98
C SER A 8 -0.23 -6.40 -8.02
N ILE A 9 -1.40 -5.90 -8.39
CA ILE A 9 -2.63 -6.15 -7.64
C ILE A 9 -3.72 -6.61 -8.61
N ILE A 10 -4.72 -7.27 -8.07
CA ILE A 10 -5.89 -7.68 -8.84
C ILE A 10 -7.09 -6.91 -8.30
N PHE A 11 -7.79 -6.23 -9.19
CA PHE A 11 -8.96 -5.44 -8.85
C PHE A 11 -9.96 -5.48 -10.00
N GLU A 12 -11.20 -5.84 -9.70
CA GLU A 12 -12.30 -5.89 -10.67
C GLU A 12 -11.95 -6.66 -11.95
N ASN A 13 -11.41 -7.87 -11.80
CA ASN A 13 -10.99 -8.73 -12.91
C ASN A 13 -9.89 -8.13 -13.78
N GLN A 14 -9.13 -7.22 -13.23
CA GLN A 14 -7.95 -6.67 -13.89
C GLN A 14 -6.71 -6.90 -13.06
N ASN A 15 -5.62 -7.21 -13.74
CA ASN A 15 -4.29 -7.18 -13.14
C ASN A 15 -3.73 -5.80 -13.37
N ILE A 16 -3.30 -5.15 -12.31
CA ILE A 16 -2.70 -3.82 -12.38
C ILE A 16 -1.24 -3.94 -12.00
N ASP A 17 -0.36 -3.71 -12.97
CA ASP A 17 1.08 -3.69 -12.76
C ASP A 17 1.53 -2.24 -12.64
N PHE A 18 2.21 -1.92 -11.58
CA PHE A 18 2.72 -0.56 -11.38
C PHE A 18 4.09 -0.60 -10.70
N PHE A 19 4.77 0.52 -10.70
CA PHE A 19 6.04 0.66 -10.02
C PHE A 19 5.88 1.57 -8.82
N LEU A 20 6.35 1.08 -7.69
CA LEU A 20 6.48 1.88 -6.48
C LEU A 20 7.88 2.48 -6.48
N GLU A 21 7.98 3.78 -6.21
CA GLU A 21 9.29 4.41 -6.08
C GLU A 21 9.79 4.25 -4.66
N ALA A 22 10.98 3.66 -4.51
CA ALA A 22 11.60 3.55 -3.21
C ALA A 22 12.03 4.93 -2.74
N HIS A 23 11.68 5.26 -1.51
CA HIS A 23 12.11 6.49 -0.86
C HIS A 23 13.57 6.39 -0.44
N SER A 24 14.24 7.55 -0.24
CA SER A 24 15.63 7.57 0.23
C SER A 24 15.81 6.86 1.58
N GLU A 25 14.74 6.80 2.37
CA GLU A 25 14.75 6.09 3.66
C GLU A 25 14.40 4.61 3.54
N THR A 26 14.08 4.12 2.34
CA THR A 26 13.81 2.70 2.13
C THR A 26 15.11 1.92 2.21
N LYS A 27 15.26 1.13 3.26
CA LYS A 27 16.50 0.37 3.50
C LYS A 27 16.46 -1.01 2.86
N ASN A 28 15.29 -1.61 2.76
CA ASN A 28 15.17 -2.97 2.24
C ASN A 28 13.89 -3.12 1.41
N PRO A 29 14.00 -2.97 0.08
CA PRO A 29 12.84 -3.09 -0.81
C PRO A 29 12.16 -4.45 -0.75
N GLU A 30 12.92 -5.52 -0.53
CA GLU A 30 12.34 -6.87 -0.44
C GLU A 30 11.44 -7.00 0.78
N TYR A 31 11.84 -6.44 1.91
CA TYR A 31 11.02 -6.42 3.11
C TYR A 31 9.75 -5.60 2.90
N LEU A 32 9.89 -4.46 2.22
CA LEU A 32 8.74 -3.61 1.92
C LEU A 32 7.68 -4.41 1.14
N THR A 33 8.10 -5.09 0.08
CA THR A 33 7.20 -5.92 -0.74
C THR A 33 6.57 -7.03 0.08
N ARG A 34 7.37 -7.75 0.87
CA ARG A 34 6.87 -8.87 1.66
C ARG A 34 5.86 -8.44 2.71
N ILE A 35 6.19 -7.41 3.48
CA ILE A 35 5.30 -6.90 4.53
C ILE A 35 4.00 -6.38 3.91
N SER A 36 4.09 -5.65 2.81
CA SER A 36 2.91 -5.14 2.11
C SER A 36 2.00 -6.28 1.65
N THR A 37 2.58 -7.33 1.08
CA THR A 37 1.83 -8.49 0.63
C THR A 37 1.15 -9.21 1.80
N GLU A 38 1.86 -9.39 2.91
CA GLU A 38 1.31 -10.02 4.10
C GLU A 38 0.13 -9.23 4.67
N ILE A 39 0.25 -7.89 4.71
CA ILE A 39 -0.83 -7.04 5.19
C ILE A 39 -2.04 -7.14 4.27
N LEU A 40 -1.83 -7.08 2.95
CA LEU A 40 -2.91 -7.21 1.97
C LEU A 40 -3.63 -8.55 2.11
N ASP A 41 -2.89 -9.64 2.32
CA ASP A 41 -3.48 -10.97 2.51
C ASP A 41 -4.36 -11.03 3.76
N ILE A 42 -3.91 -10.41 4.86
CA ILE A 42 -4.69 -10.34 6.09
C ILE A 42 -5.98 -9.55 5.85
N LEU A 43 -5.89 -8.41 5.17
CA LEU A 43 -7.05 -7.57 4.87
C LEU A 43 -8.06 -8.32 3.99
N ASP A 44 -7.57 -8.94 2.92
CA ASP A 44 -8.44 -9.70 1.99
C ASP A 44 -9.15 -10.84 2.69
N SER A 45 -8.45 -11.58 3.56
CA SER A 45 -9.04 -12.67 4.33
C SER A 45 -10.15 -12.18 5.24
N ASN A 46 -9.96 -11.03 5.90
CA ASN A 46 -10.95 -10.46 6.80
C ASN A 46 -12.17 -9.93 6.05
N VAL A 47 -11.96 -9.30 4.89
CA VAL A 47 -13.07 -8.85 4.05
C VAL A 47 -13.96 -10.01 3.65
N LYS A 48 -13.36 -11.11 3.20
CA LYS A 48 -14.09 -12.30 2.75
C LYS A 48 -14.83 -12.99 3.87
N ARG A 49 -14.17 -13.15 5.04
CA ARG A 49 -14.74 -13.89 6.16
C ARG A 49 -15.77 -13.10 6.96
N ASN A 50 -15.48 -11.83 7.20
CA ASN A 50 -16.23 -11.00 8.14
C ASN A 50 -17.05 -9.90 7.46
N LYS A 51 -16.99 -9.80 6.14
CA LYS A 51 -17.73 -8.80 5.36
C LYS A 51 -17.50 -7.38 5.86
N ILE A 52 -16.24 -7.06 6.16
CA ILE A 52 -15.86 -5.73 6.65
C ILE A 52 -15.93 -4.72 5.51
N SER A 53 -16.48 -3.55 5.78
CA SER A 53 -16.57 -2.49 4.78
C SER A 53 -15.20 -1.85 4.49
N ASP A 54 -15.06 -1.28 3.30
CA ASP A 54 -13.82 -0.56 2.94
C ASP A 54 -13.55 0.60 3.87
N GLY A 55 -14.61 1.29 4.31
CA GLY A 55 -14.46 2.40 5.27
C GLY A 55 -13.84 1.95 6.59
N ASP A 56 -14.28 0.82 7.11
CA ASP A 56 -13.72 0.26 8.34
C ASP A 56 -12.27 -0.17 8.16
N LEU A 57 -11.93 -0.75 7.00
CA LEU A 57 -10.56 -1.13 6.69
C LEU A 57 -9.64 0.07 6.63
N ILE A 58 -10.06 1.12 5.94
CA ILE A 58 -9.25 2.34 5.83
C ILE A 58 -9.07 2.98 7.20
N GLN A 59 -10.12 2.98 8.03
CA GLN A 59 -9.99 3.52 9.39
C GLN A 59 -9.03 2.68 10.24
N ALA A 60 -9.09 1.37 10.13
CA ALA A 60 -8.17 0.48 10.85
C ALA A 60 -6.72 0.71 10.43
N LEU A 61 -6.48 0.87 9.13
CA LEU A 61 -5.14 1.17 8.61
C LEU A 61 -4.65 2.53 9.09
N ALA A 62 -5.54 3.52 9.13
CA ALA A 62 -5.20 4.84 9.64
C ALA A 62 -4.82 4.79 11.12
N LEU A 63 -5.58 4.01 11.90
CA LEU A 63 -5.29 3.82 13.33
C LEU A 63 -3.91 3.19 13.54
N VAL A 64 -3.63 2.10 12.83
CA VAL A 64 -2.34 1.41 12.95
C VAL A 64 -1.20 2.33 12.52
N THR A 65 -1.39 3.04 11.41
CA THR A 65 -0.39 3.98 10.90
C THR A 65 -0.12 5.10 11.92
N ALA A 66 -1.18 5.67 12.49
CA ALA A 66 -1.05 6.72 13.50
C ALA A 66 -0.28 6.24 14.73
N ILE A 67 -0.56 5.03 15.19
CA ILE A 67 0.15 4.44 16.33
C ILE A 67 1.63 4.26 16.01
N ARG A 68 1.94 3.71 14.83
CA ARG A 68 3.34 3.51 14.42
C ARG A 68 4.08 4.83 14.26
N ILE A 69 3.42 5.85 13.73
CA ILE A 69 4.00 7.19 13.61
C ILE A 69 4.32 7.76 14.99
N TYR A 70 3.35 7.71 15.90
CA TYR A 70 3.53 8.27 17.25
C TYR A 70 4.63 7.55 18.01
N CYS A 71 4.72 6.23 17.88
CA CYS A 71 5.70 5.40 18.59
C CYS A 71 7.05 5.30 17.89
N SER A 72 7.27 6.02 16.78
CA SER A 72 8.51 5.91 16.00
C SER A 72 9.71 6.62 16.63
N GLY A 73 9.46 7.58 17.51
CA GLY A 73 10.52 8.43 18.09
C GLY A 73 10.84 9.67 17.25
N PHE A 74 10.21 9.82 16.08
CA PHE A 74 10.34 11.02 15.25
C PHE A 74 9.22 11.99 15.55
N ASP A 75 9.33 13.22 15.00
CA ASP A 75 8.26 14.21 15.10
C ASP A 75 7.00 13.65 14.41
N PRO A 76 5.90 13.44 15.17
CA PRO A 76 4.70 12.84 14.59
C PRO A 76 4.09 13.62 13.43
N ASP A 77 4.10 14.95 13.50
CA ASP A 77 3.51 15.78 12.45
C ASP A 77 4.29 15.68 11.14
N LYS A 78 5.62 15.66 11.23
CA LYS A 78 6.47 15.51 10.05
C LYS A 78 6.31 14.13 9.43
N LEU A 79 6.26 13.10 10.27
CA LEU A 79 6.13 11.73 9.78
C LEU A 79 4.74 11.49 9.19
N ARG A 80 3.70 12.12 9.75
CA ARG A 80 2.35 12.07 9.17
C ARG A 80 2.32 12.69 7.77
N LYS A 81 2.95 13.85 7.62
CA LYS A 81 3.03 14.50 6.30
C LYS A 81 3.77 13.62 5.29
N PHE A 82 4.86 13.02 5.70
CA PHE A 82 5.61 12.09 4.89
C PHE A 82 4.72 10.90 4.46
N SER A 83 3.95 10.36 5.38
CA SER A 83 3.01 9.26 5.11
C SER A 83 1.94 9.69 4.10
N ASP A 84 1.36 10.88 4.27
CA ASP A 84 0.37 11.42 3.34
C ASP A 84 0.94 11.55 1.93
N ASP A 85 2.15 12.06 1.80
CA ASP A 85 2.83 12.21 0.52
C ASP A 85 3.09 10.86 -0.15
N LEU A 86 3.49 9.84 0.63
CA LEU A 86 3.68 8.49 0.12
C LEU A 86 2.38 7.88 -0.41
N ILE A 87 1.28 8.05 0.33
CA ILE A 87 -0.03 7.55 -0.08
C ILE A 87 -0.46 8.21 -1.39
N LYS A 88 -0.36 9.52 -1.45
CA LYS A 88 -0.74 10.28 -2.64
C LYS A 88 0.06 9.82 -3.86
N LYS A 89 1.36 9.68 -3.70
CA LYS A 89 2.24 9.25 -4.79
C LYS A 89 1.93 7.82 -5.24
N THR A 90 1.69 6.93 -4.28
CA THR A 90 1.37 5.53 -4.58
C THR A 90 0.05 5.41 -5.35
N VAL A 91 -0.99 6.14 -4.92
CA VAL A 91 -2.26 6.14 -5.65
C VAL A 91 -2.06 6.62 -7.08
N SER A 92 -1.26 7.67 -7.27
CA SER A 92 -0.92 8.16 -8.60
C SER A 92 -0.19 7.11 -9.44
N ASN A 93 0.75 6.39 -8.85
CA ASN A 93 1.50 5.34 -9.53
C ASN A 93 0.59 4.18 -9.97
N ILE A 94 -0.39 3.82 -9.14
CA ILE A 94 -1.36 2.79 -9.50
C ILE A 94 -2.22 3.25 -10.68
N LYS A 95 -2.70 4.48 -10.66
CA LYS A 95 -3.50 5.04 -11.75
C LYS A 95 -2.74 5.03 -13.09
N SER A 96 -1.44 5.22 -13.04
CA SER A 96 -0.58 5.24 -14.23
C SER A 96 -0.05 3.85 -14.61
N GLY A 97 -0.45 2.82 -13.89
CA GLY A 97 0.01 1.47 -14.12
C GLY A 97 -0.58 0.83 -15.37
N LYS A 98 -0.12 -0.35 -15.66
CA LYS A 98 -0.62 -1.15 -16.78
C LYS A 98 -1.77 -2.03 -16.32
N PHE A 99 -2.93 -1.82 -16.88
CA PHE A 99 -4.15 -2.56 -16.57
C PHE A 99 -4.35 -3.67 -17.62
N THR A 100 -4.42 -4.90 -17.16
CA THR A 100 -4.62 -6.05 -18.04
C THR A 100 -5.83 -6.84 -17.58
N LYS A 101 -6.80 -7.04 -18.47
CA LYS A 101 -7.99 -7.81 -18.16
C LYS A 101 -7.64 -9.27 -17.90
N ILE A 102 -8.19 -9.84 -16.83
CA ILE A 102 -7.96 -11.22 -16.45
C ILE A 102 -9.12 -12.07 -16.96
N GLY A 103 -8.76 -13.26 -17.42
CA GLY A 103 -9.74 -14.24 -17.86
C GLY A 103 -10.12 -14.09 -19.30
N SER A 104 -10.75 -15.13 -19.82
CA SER A 104 -11.24 -15.11 -21.19
C SER A 104 -12.47 -14.24 -21.28
N ALA A 105 -12.45 -13.42 -22.26
CA ALA A 105 -13.64 -12.65 -22.59
C ALA A 105 -14.76 -13.60 -23.03
#